data_6e608a161df76afe9401e41600222fff
#
_entry.id   6e608a161df76afe9401e41600222fff
#
_cell.length_a   1.000
_cell.length_b   1.000
_cell.length_c   1.000
_cell.angle_alpha   90.00
_cell.angle_beta   90.00
_cell.angle_gamma   90.00
#
_symmetry.space_group_name_H-M   'P 1'
#
loop_
_entity.id
_entity.type
_entity.pdbx_description
1 polymer ?
#
loop_
_entity_poly.entity_id
_entity_poly.type
_entity_poly.pdbx_seq_one_letter_code
_entity_poly.pdbx_strand_id
1 'polypeptide(L)'
;MRFGASAPVDWLIVGLGNPGPSYERSPHNVGFRVARALIDRWGLGKPRKKFAGELAEGRTGPGGPRVAILLPQTFMNESGRSAGPARGAYQLDLDRVLVVHDEIDLPFGDVRSRVGGGLAGHNGLKSLKRDLGGADFRRVRVGVGRPDSTDPDIVAAYVLGAWRQGADEVRDLVGRAADEVERIVA
;
A
#
# COMPACT_ATOMS: atom_id res chain seq x y z
N MET A 1 -25.43 -15.68 -13.44
CA MET A 1 -24.71 -15.81 -12.15
C MET A 1 -24.64 -14.41 -11.52
N ARG A 2 -25.29 -14.23 -10.38
CA ARG A 2 -25.08 -13.00 -9.60
C ARG A 2 -23.70 -13.13 -8.97
N PHE A 3 -22.74 -12.33 -9.44
CA PHE A 3 -21.51 -12.13 -8.68
C PHE A 3 -21.96 -11.53 -7.34
N GLY A 4 -21.79 -12.27 -6.26
CA GLY A 4 -22.17 -11.79 -4.93
C GLY A 4 -21.48 -10.45 -4.67
N ALA A 5 -22.27 -9.43 -4.36
CA ALA A 5 -21.73 -8.13 -3.98
C ALA A 5 -20.75 -8.33 -2.81
N SER A 6 -19.58 -7.72 -2.89
CA SER A 6 -18.63 -7.72 -1.78
C SER A 6 -19.30 -7.10 -0.55
N ALA A 7 -19.05 -7.68 0.64
CA ALA A 7 -19.59 -7.11 1.87
C ALA A 7 -19.09 -5.67 2.02
N PRO A 8 -19.93 -4.74 2.51
CA PRO A 8 -19.53 -3.34 2.66
C PRO A 8 -18.29 -3.22 3.57
N VAL A 9 -17.37 -2.33 3.18
CA VAL A 9 -16.24 -1.92 4.01
C VAL A 9 -16.21 -0.41 4.12
N ASP A 10 -15.60 0.09 5.19
CA ASP A 10 -15.44 1.52 5.41
C ASP A 10 -14.19 2.06 4.71
N TRP A 11 -13.20 1.20 4.51
CA TRP A 11 -11.92 1.54 3.92
C TRP A 11 -11.39 0.43 3.02
N LEU A 12 -10.78 0.82 1.90
CA LEU A 12 -9.90 -0.01 1.11
C LEU A 12 -8.46 0.45 1.36
N ILE A 13 -7.64 -0.42 1.94
CA ILE A 13 -6.22 -0.17 2.19
C ILE A 13 -5.43 -0.93 1.13
N VAL A 14 -4.62 -0.21 0.35
CA VAL A 14 -3.81 -0.79 -0.72
C VAL A 14 -2.34 -0.66 -0.35
N GLY A 15 -1.68 -1.78 -0.08
CA GLY A 15 -0.23 -1.82 0.10
C GLY A 15 0.46 -2.08 -1.24
N LEU A 16 1.36 -1.19 -1.67
CA LEU A 16 2.05 -1.32 -2.94
C LEU A 16 3.33 -2.16 -2.84
N GLY A 17 3.59 -2.92 -3.88
CA GLY A 17 4.78 -3.75 -4.03
C GLY A 17 4.78 -4.50 -5.35
N ASN A 18 5.87 -5.19 -5.64
CA ASN A 18 5.99 -6.12 -6.76
C ASN A 18 5.84 -7.56 -6.27
N PRO A 19 5.16 -8.44 -7.02
CA PRO A 19 5.05 -9.85 -6.65
C PRO A 19 6.38 -10.58 -6.85
N GLY A 20 6.55 -11.64 -6.09
CA GLY A 20 7.67 -12.56 -6.23
C GLY A 20 8.77 -12.36 -5.20
N PRO A 21 9.57 -13.42 -4.94
CA PRO A 21 10.59 -13.41 -3.88
C PRO A 21 11.75 -12.46 -4.15
N SER A 22 12.01 -12.11 -5.40
CA SER A 22 13.08 -11.17 -5.77
C SER A 22 12.88 -9.77 -5.20
N TYR A 23 11.63 -9.38 -4.89
CA TYR A 23 11.28 -8.03 -4.45
C TYR A 23 10.90 -7.95 -2.97
N GLU A 24 10.74 -9.07 -2.27
CA GLU A 24 10.24 -9.11 -0.89
C GLU A 24 11.04 -8.27 0.09
N ARG A 25 12.35 -8.12 -0.15
CA ARG A 25 13.27 -7.38 0.71
C ARG A 25 13.64 -6.00 0.18
N SER A 26 12.90 -5.50 -0.79
CA SER A 26 13.18 -4.18 -1.36
C SER A 26 12.41 -3.08 -0.64
N PRO A 27 12.95 -1.86 -0.56
CA PRO A 27 12.22 -0.70 -0.08
C PRO A 27 10.91 -0.46 -0.84
N HIS A 28 10.89 -0.76 -2.14
CA HIS A 28 9.69 -0.60 -2.97
C HIS A 28 8.52 -1.47 -2.53
N ASN A 29 8.77 -2.55 -1.78
CA ASN A 29 7.76 -3.44 -1.23
C ASN A 29 7.36 -3.11 0.23
N VAL A 30 7.74 -1.96 0.76
CA VAL A 30 7.37 -1.58 2.12
C VAL A 30 5.86 -1.54 2.31
N GLY A 31 5.10 -1.15 1.28
CA GLY A 31 3.64 -1.19 1.32
C GLY A 31 3.07 -2.59 1.56
N PHE A 32 3.63 -3.61 0.93
CA PHE A 32 3.27 -5.01 1.20
C PHE A 32 3.55 -5.41 2.65
N ARG A 33 4.70 -5.00 3.17
CA ARG A 33 5.07 -5.33 4.55
C ARG A 33 4.12 -4.69 5.56
N VAL A 34 3.74 -3.44 5.34
CA VAL A 34 2.77 -2.74 6.19
C VAL A 34 1.39 -3.42 6.10
N ALA A 35 0.95 -3.77 4.90
CA ALA A 35 -0.31 -4.48 4.70
C ALA A 35 -0.34 -5.82 5.45
N ARG A 36 0.73 -6.62 5.35
CA ARG A 36 0.84 -7.88 6.08
C ARG A 36 0.86 -7.69 7.60
N ALA A 37 1.56 -6.67 8.08
CA ALA A 37 1.57 -6.33 9.50
C ALA A 37 0.18 -5.98 10.02
N LEU A 38 -0.62 -5.25 9.25
CA LEU A 38 -2.00 -4.90 9.59
C LEU A 38 -2.92 -6.12 9.57
N ILE A 39 -2.78 -7.00 8.60
CA ILE A 39 -3.53 -8.26 8.53
C ILE A 39 -3.28 -9.09 9.80
N ASP A 40 -2.04 -9.22 10.22
CA ASP A 40 -1.68 -9.93 11.45
C ASP A 40 -2.20 -9.21 12.69
N ARG A 41 -2.00 -7.90 12.78
CA ARG A 41 -2.42 -7.08 13.92
C ARG A 41 -3.93 -7.15 14.17
N TRP A 42 -4.72 -7.12 13.10
CA TRP A 42 -6.18 -7.15 13.18
C TRP A 42 -6.78 -8.56 13.08
N GLY A 43 -5.95 -9.59 12.97
CA GLY A 43 -6.41 -10.97 12.93
C GLY A 43 -7.31 -11.27 11.73
N LEU A 44 -7.02 -10.73 10.56
CA LEU A 44 -7.89 -10.86 9.39
C LEU A 44 -7.79 -12.21 8.68
N GLY A 45 -6.89 -13.08 9.14
CA GLY A 45 -6.71 -14.41 8.57
C GLY A 45 -5.85 -14.42 7.31
N LYS A 46 -5.86 -15.55 6.62
CA LYS A 46 -5.08 -15.73 5.40
C LYS A 46 -5.71 -14.97 4.23
N PRO A 47 -4.95 -14.10 3.53
CA PRO A 47 -5.45 -13.45 2.32
C PRO A 47 -5.86 -14.45 1.24
N ARG A 48 -6.88 -14.11 0.48
CA ARG A 48 -7.36 -14.86 -0.67
C ARG A 48 -7.05 -14.12 -1.98
N LYS A 49 -6.94 -14.86 -3.07
CA LYS A 49 -6.75 -14.27 -4.40
C LYS A 49 -8.04 -13.62 -4.88
N LYS A 50 -8.01 -12.33 -5.11
CA LYS A 50 -9.10 -11.54 -5.68
C LYS A 50 -8.58 -10.22 -6.25
N PHE A 51 -9.23 -9.67 -7.27
CA PHE A 51 -8.88 -8.40 -7.90
C PHE A 51 -7.42 -8.36 -8.41
N ALA A 52 -6.94 -9.42 -9.03
CA ALA A 52 -5.54 -9.56 -9.43
C ALA A 52 -4.55 -9.27 -8.27
N GLY A 53 -4.92 -9.63 -7.07
CA GLY A 53 -4.18 -9.36 -5.84
C GLY A 53 -4.44 -10.39 -4.76
N GLU A 54 -3.91 -10.11 -3.58
CA GLU A 54 -4.24 -10.81 -2.34
C GLU A 54 -5.11 -9.89 -1.49
N LEU A 55 -6.22 -10.41 -0.98
CA LEU A 55 -7.24 -9.64 -0.26
C LEU A 55 -7.53 -10.26 1.10
N ALA A 56 -7.53 -9.44 2.14
CA ALA A 56 -8.02 -9.80 3.47
C ALA A 56 -9.07 -8.77 3.92
N GLU A 57 -10.15 -9.25 4.50
CA GLU A 57 -11.27 -8.41 4.95
C GLU A 57 -11.62 -8.71 6.40
N GLY A 58 -12.07 -7.70 7.12
CA GLY A 58 -12.56 -7.85 8.48
C GLY A 58 -12.64 -6.52 9.22
N ARG A 59 -12.74 -6.61 10.54
CA ARG A 59 -12.77 -5.43 11.42
C ARG A 59 -11.41 -5.19 12.04
N THR A 60 -11.11 -3.92 12.29
CA THR A 60 -9.86 -3.52 12.96
C THR A 60 -9.84 -3.88 14.44
N GLY A 61 -10.96 -4.36 14.97
CA GLY A 61 -11.14 -4.78 16.35
C GLY A 61 -12.63 -4.83 16.67
N PRO A 62 -13.01 -5.24 17.91
CA PRO A 62 -14.41 -5.28 18.33
C PRO A 62 -15.08 -3.92 18.17
N GLY A 63 -16.16 -3.85 17.39
CA GLY A 63 -16.88 -2.61 17.11
C GLY A 63 -16.15 -1.63 16.18
N GLY A 64 -14.95 -1.96 15.70
CA GLY A 64 -14.18 -1.12 14.82
C GLY A 64 -14.68 -1.14 13.36
N PRO A 65 -14.14 -0.24 12.52
CA PRO A 65 -14.52 -0.19 11.12
C PRO A 65 -14.18 -1.49 10.38
N ARG A 66 -14.94 -1.77 9.32
CA ARG A 66 -14.60 -2.86 8.41
C ARG A 66 -13.62 -2.35 7.36
N VAL A 67 -12.61 -3.15 7.11
CA VAL A 67 -11.56 -2.83 6.15
C VAL A 67 -11.37 -3.97 5.15
N ALA A 68 -10.95 -3.62 3.96
CA ALA A 68 -10.37 -4.54 2.99
C ALA A 68 -8.91 -4.12 2.79
N ILE A 69 -7.99 -5.07 2.96
CA ILE A 69 -6.57 -4.87 2.70
C ILE A 69 -6.21 -5.61 1.42
N LEU A 70 -5.69 -4.88 0.44
CA LEU A 70 -5.33 -5.39 -0.88
C LEU A 70 -3.83 -5.25 -1.11
N LEU A 71 -3.20 -6.36 -1.49
CA LEU A 71 -1.84 -6.39 -1.99
C LEU A 71 -1.90 -6.72 -3.47
N PRO A 72 -1.80 -5.73 -4.38
CA PRO A 72 -1.79 -6.00 -5.81
C PRO A 72 -0.70 -7.00 -6.18
N GLN A 73 -1.05 -8.06 -6.89
CA GLN A 73 -0.09 -9.06 -7.38
C GLN A 73 0.22 -8.83 -8.86
N THR A 74 0.11 -7.59 -9.28
CA THR A 74 0.57 -7.04 -10.55
C THR A 74 1.97 -6.47 -10.35
N PHE A 75 2.70 -6.20 -11.43
CA PHE A 75 3.87 -5.35 -11.30
C PHE A 75 3.46 -3.94 -10.85
N MET A 76 4.39 -3.22 -10.22
CA MET A 76 4.14 -1.92 -9.60
C MET A 76 3.42 -0.95 -10.55
N ASN A 77 3.86 -0.85 -11.80
CA ASN A 77 3.27 0.03 -12.81
C ASN A 77 1.86 -0.36 -13.27
N GLU A 78 1.35 -1.48 -12.79
CA GLU A 78 -0.01 -1.97 -13.08
C GLU A 78 -0.87 -2.12 -11.81
N SER A 79 -0.47 -1.50 -10.69
CA SER A 79 -1.19 -1.60 -9.41
C SER A 79 -2.66 -1.20 -9.51
N GLY A 80 -3.00 -0.25 -10.37
CA GLY A 80 -4.36 0.19 -10.59
C GLY A 80 -5.28 -0.87 -11.20
N ARG A 81 -4.72 -1.84 -11.92
CA ARG A 81 -5.47 -2.97 -12.47
C ARG A 81 -6.05 -3.88 -11.38
N SER A 82 -5.44 -3.85 -10.20
CA SER A 82 -5.94 -4.51 -9.00
C SER A 82 -6.87 -3.59 -8.19
N ALA A 83 -6.41 -2.41 -7.86
CA ALA A 83 -7.11 -1.48 -6.98
C ALA A 83 -8.39 -0.89 -7.60
N GLY A 84 -8.41 -0.64 -8.90
CA GLY A 84 -9.59 -0.10 -9.60
C GLY A 84 -10.82 -1.00 -9.45
N PRO A 85 -10.76 -2.27 -9.86
CA PRO A 85 -11.85 -3.21 -9.67
C PRO A 85 -12.27 -3.39 -8.21
N ALA A 86 -11.32 -3.39 -7.27
CA ALA A 86 -11.61 -3.50 -5.84
C ALA A 86 -12.43 -2.30 -5.35
N ARG A 87 -12.00 -1.09 -5.67
CA ARG A 87 -12.75 0.13 -5.33
C ARG A 87 -14.17 0.08 -5.88
N GLY A 88 -14.32 -0.33 -7.15
CA GLY A 88 -15.64 -0.46 -7.79
C GLY A 88 -16.54 -1.47 -7.11
N ALA A 89 -16.00 -2.64 -6.75
CA ALA A 89 -16.75 -3.69 -6.08
C ALA A 89 -17.25 -3.27 -4.69
N TYR A 90 -16.47 -2.49 -3.95
CA TYR A 90 -16.86 -1.95 -2.64
C TYR A 90 -17.63 -0.63 -2.73
N GLN A 91 -17.72 -0.04 -3.92
CA GLN A 91 -18.42 1.24 -4.16
C GLN A 91 -17.91 2.38 -3.26
N LEU A 92 -16.58 2.47 -3.10
CA LEU A 92 -15.96 3.47 -2.24
C LEU A 92 -15.61 4.74 -3.01
N ASP A 93 -15.79 5.88 -2.34
CA ASP A 93 -15.23 7.15 -2.79
C ASP A 93 -13.71 7.15 -2.67
N LEU A 94 -13.01 8.00 -3.44
CA LEU A 94 -11.54 8.07 -3.42
C LEU A 94 -10.97 8.37 -2.04
N ASP A 95 -11.66 9.17 -1.23
CA ASP A 95 -11.22 9.54 0.12
C ASP A 95 -11.29 8.38 1.12
N ARG A 96 -11.88 7.25 0.73
CA ARG A 96 -11.92 5.98 1.48
C ARG A 96 -10.93 4.94 0.96
N VAL A 97 -10.10 5.32 0.01
CA VAL A 97 -8.96 4.51 -0.45
C VAL A 97 -7.70 5.05 0.21
N LEU A 98 -7.00 4.21 0.94
CA LEU A 98 -5.76 4.53 1.64
C LEU A 98 -4.63 3.70 1.04
N VAL A 99 -3.65 4.36 0.45
CA VAL A 99 -2.50 3.73 -0.20
C VAL A 99 -1.27 3.83 0.69
N VAL A 100 -0.58 2.73 0.88
CA VAL A 100 0.70 2.68 1.61
C VAL A 100 1.81 2.41 0.60
N HIS A 101 2.79 3.30 0.55
CA HIS A 101 3.86 3.22 -0.43
C HIS A 101 5.19 3.76 0.10
N ASP A 102 6.28 3.35 -0.55
CA ASP A 102 7.60 3.92 -0.32
C ASP A 102 7.70 5.35 -0.86
N GLU A 103 8.42 6.20 -0.15
CA GLU A 103 8.64 7.60 -0.51
C GLU A 103 10.13 7.94 -0.42
N ILE A 104 10.72 8.22 -1.57
CA ILE A 104 12.15 8.59 -1.66
C ILE A 104 12.41 10.04 -1.23
N ASP A 105 11.42 10.91 -1.22
CA ASP A 105 11.54 12.31 -0.83
C ASP A 105 11.43 12.53 0.69
N LEU A 106 11.20 11.47 1.45
CA LEU A 106 11.26 11.47 2.90
C LEU A 106 12.49 10.69 3.38
N PRO A 107 13.23 11.21 4.38
CA PRO A 107 14.30 10.45 5.01
C PRO A 107 13.82 9.09 5.50
N PHE A 108 14.73 8.10 5.52
CA PHE A 108 14.41 6.84 6.16
C PHE A 108 13.96 7.08 7.61
N GLY A 109 12.85 6.47 7.94
CA GLY A 109 12.28 6.58 9.28
C GLY A 109 11.10 7.54 9.39
N ASP A 110 10.94 8.48 8.48
CA ASP A 110 9.77 9.35 8.46
C ASP A 110 8.55 8.63 7.92
N VAL A 111 7.42 8.85 8.58
CA VAL A 111 6.11 8.38 8.12
C VAL A 111 5.18 9.58 8.11
N ARG A 112 4.59 9.87 6.97
CA ARG A 112 3.66 11.00 6.82
C ARG A 112 2.46 10.60 6.00
N SER A 113 1.29 11.06 6.39
CA SER A 113 0.06 10.90 5.64
C SER A 113 -0.32 12.19 4.92
N ARG A 114 -1.05 12.06 3.81
CA ARG A 114 -1.66 13.18 3.10
C ARG A 114 -2.81 12.70 2.23
N VAL A 115 -3.64 13.65 1.79
CA VAL A 115 -4.65 13.43 0.76
C VAL A 115 -4.14 14.03 -0.55
N GLY A 116 -4.17 13.23 -1.62
CA GLY A 116 -3.73 13.71 -2.93
C GLY A 116 -2.24 14.06 -3.00
N GLY A 117 -1.91 15.02 -3.81
CA GLY A 117 -0.56 15.52 -4.01
C GLY A 117 0.17 14.91 -5.19
N GLY A 118 1.42 15.35 -5.36
CA GLY A 118 2.28 14.87 -6.44
C GLY A 118 2.65 13.39 -6.31
N LEU A 119 2.98 12.77 -7.42
CA LEU A 119 3.25 11.32 -7.49
C LEU A 119 4.74 10.99 -7.35
N ALA A 120 5.62 12.00 -7.36
CA ALA A 120 7.07 11.89 -7.17
C ALA A 120 7.73 10.85 -8.12
N GLY A 121 7.17 10.65 -9.31
CA GLY A 121 7.66 9.65 -10.26
C GLY A 121 7.34 8.20 -9.87
N HIS A 122 6.59 7.96 -8.81
CA HIS A 122 6.26 6.61 -8.34
C HIS A 122 5.29 5.93 -9.32
N ASN A 123 5.74 4.84 -9.94
CA ASN A 123 4.98 4.15 -11.00
C ASN A 123 3.67 3.53 -10.48
N GLY A 124 3.65 3.05 -9.25
CA GLY A 124 2.43 2.53 -8.62
C GLY A 124 1.38 3.62 -8.42
N LEU A 125 1.79 4.80 -7.96
CA LEU A 125 0.89 5.94 -7.79
C LEU A 125 0.35 6.45 -9.12
N LYS A 126 1.17 6.46 -10.17
CA LYS A 126 0.72 6.82 -11.53
C LYS A 126 -0.34 5.85 -12.04
N SER A 127 -0.15 4.56 -11.83
CA SER A 127 -1.11 3.52 -12.19
C SER A 127 -2.43 3.69 -11.43
N LEU A 128 -2.37 3.95 -10.13
CA LEU A 128 -3.56 4.20 -9.31
C LEU A 128 -4.33 5.43 -9.78
N LYS A 129 -3.63 6.54 -10.04
CA LYS A 129 -4.27 7.76 -10.55
C LYS A 129 -5.06 7.48 -11.83
N ARG A 130 -4.45 6.75 -12.76
CA ARG A 130 -5.09 6.38 -14.03
C ARG A 130 -6.34 5.55 -13.82
N ASP A 131 -6.25 4.48 -13.01
CA ASP A 131 -7.29 3.45 -12.94
C ASP A 131 -8.32 3.73 -11.84
N LEU A 132 -8.02 4.60 -10.88
CA LEU A 132 -8.98 5.11 -9.90
C LEU A 132 -9.71 6.39 -10.37
N GLY A 133 -9.26 6.97 -11.48
CA GLY A 133 -9.88 8.17 -12.03
C GLY A 133 -9.50 9.47 -11.31
N GLY A 134 -8.42 9.48 -10.55
CA GLY A 134 -7.91 10.66 -9.84
C GLY A 134 -6.84 10.31 -8.82
N ALA A 135 -6.20 11.35 -8.28
CA ALA A 135 -5.12 11.23 -7.32
C ALA A 135 -5.50 11.64 -5.89
N ASP A 136 -6.77 11.95 -5.64
CA ASP A 136 -7.25 12.45 -4.34
C ASP A 136 -7.54 11.31 -3.33
N PHE A 137 -6.90 10.19 -3.48
CA PHE A 137 -6.88 9.14 -2.46
C PHE A 137 -5.93 9.51 -1.32
N ARG A 138 -6.16 8.91 -0.16
CA ARG A 138 -5.29 9.09 1.00
C ARG A 138 -4.03 8.26 0.86
N ARG A 139 -2.91 8.77 1.38
CA ARG A 139 -1.62 8.08 1.33
C ARG A 139 -0.94 8.09 2.69
N VAL A 140 -0.37 6.95 3.05
CA VAL A 140 0.68 6.85 4.07
C VAL A 140 2.01 6.71 3.32
N ARG A 141 2.84 7.72 3.44
CA ARG A 141 4.15 7.85 2.78
C ARG A 141 5.20 7.32 3.75
N VAL A 142 5.84 6.23 3.37
CA VAL A 142 6.86 5.57 4.20
C VAL A 142 8.24 5.98 3.70
N GLY A 143 8.94 6.79 4.46
CA GLY A 143 10.24 7.35 4.07
C GLY A 143 11.31 6.27 3.98
N VAL A 144 11.88 6.10 2.79
CA VAL A 144 12.96 5.14 2.52
C VAL A 144 14.28 5.84 2.18
N GLY A 145 14.25 7.17 2.06
CA GLY A 145 15.41 7.97 1.65
C GLY A 145 15.66 7.88 0.15
N ARG A 146 16.68 8.61 -0.29
CA ARG A 146 17.03 8.75 -1.70
C ARG A 146 18.51 8.47 -1.89
N PRO A 147 18.93 7.85 -3.02
CA PRO A 147 20.34 7.77 -3.36
C PRO A 147 20.89 9.15 -3.75
N ASP A 148 22.21 9.32 -3.75
CA ASP A 148 22.90 10.55 -4.15
C ASP A 148 22.88 10.74 -5.67
N SER A 149 21.70 10.63 -6.29
CA SER A 149 21.52 10.78 -7.72
C SER A 149 20.06 11.05 -8.06
N THR A 150 19.83 11.79 -9.14
CA THR A 150 18.52 11.95 -9.76
C THR A 150 18.36 11.07 -11.02
N ASP A 151 19.40 10.31 -11.38
CA ASP A 151 19.35 9.36 -12.49
C ASP A 151 18.25 8.32 -12.23
N PRO A 152 17.24 8.18 -13.12
CA PRO A 152 16.14 7.23 -12.93
C PRO A 152 16.57 5.78 -12.74
N ASP A 153 17.66 5.36 -13.40
CA ASP A 153 18.17 3.99 -13.28
C ASP A 153 18.80 3.74 -11.91
N ILE A 154 19.49 4.74 -11.35
CA ILE A 154 20.06 4.66 -10.00
C ILE A 154 18.96 4.67 -8.95
N VAL A 155 17.94 5.52 -9.11
CA VAL A 155 16.79 5.56 -8.22
C VAL A 155 16.02 4.23 -8.25
N ALA A 156 15.78 3.67 -9.44
CA ALA A 156 15.15 2.36 -9.59
C ALA A 156 15.94 1.25 -8.88
N ALA A 157 17.25 1.21 -9.09
CA ALA A 157 18.12 0.23 -8.44
C ALA A 157 18.11 0.37 -6.91
N TYR A 158 18.00 1.59 -6.39
CA TYR A 158 17.92 1.85 -4.96
C TYR A 158 16.64 1.27 -4.35
N VAL A 159 15.47 1.54 -4.93
CA VAL A 159 14.18 1.09 -4.37
C VAL A 159 13.89 -0.38 -4.62
N LEU A 160 14.48 -0.98 -5.66
CA LEU A 160 14.33 -2.40 -6.01
C LEU A 160 15.41 -3.29 -5.39
N GLY A 161 16.48 -2.71 -4.86
CA GLY A 161 17.56 -3.45 -4.18
C GLY A 161 17.20 -3.82 -2.75
N ALA A 162 18.16 -4.35 -2.03
CA ALA A 162 18.00 -4.66 -0.61
C ALA A 162 18.00 -3.38 0.24
N TRP A 163 17.34 -3.44 1.40
CA TRP A 163 17.46 -2.40 2.42
C TRP A 163 18.91 -2.21 2.83
N ARG A 164 19.33 -0.95 2.99
CA ARG A 164 20.64 -0.59 3.54
C ARG A 164 20.64 -0.53 5.06
N GLN A 165 19.45 -0.43 5.65
CA GLN A 165 19.23 -0.39 7.09
C GLN A 165 19.08 -1.80 7.66
N GLY A 166 19.30 -1.94 8.96
CA GLY A 166 19.14 -3.21 9.66
C GLY A 166 17.68 -3.67 9.73
N ALA A 167 17.51 -4.97 9.92
CA ALA A 167 16.17 -5.58 9.97
C ALA A 167 15.30 -4.99 11.07
N ASP A 168 15.88 -4.63 12.24
CA ASP A 168 15.14 -4.03 13.35
C ASP A 168 14.65 -2.61 13.02
N GLU A 169 15.49 -1.81 12.35
CA GLU A 169 15.13 -0.45 11.91
C GLU A 169 13.98 -0.50 10.90
N VAL A 170 14.04 -1.44 9.97
CA VAL A 170 12.97 -1.62 8.97
C VAL A 170 11.67 -2.09 9.64
N ARG A 171 11.78 -3.01 10.61
CA ARG A 171 10.61 -3.48 11.37
C ARG A 171 9.94 -2.34 12.14
N ASP A 172 10.72 -1.47 12.77
CA ASP A 172 10.20 -0.29 13.47
C ASP A 172 9.51 0.67 12.51
N LEU A 173 10.09 0.89 11.33
CA LEU A 173 9.49 1.73 10.29
C LEU A 173 8.13 1.17 9.85
N VAL A 174 8.06 -0.13 9.58
CA VAL A 174 6.81 -0.83 9.22
C VAL A 174 5.77 -0.69 10.34
N GLY A 175 6.16 -0.88 11.59
CA GLY A 175 5.27 -0.73 12.75
C GLY A 175 4.70 0.68 12.87
N ARG A 176 5.53 1.70 12.69
CA ARG A 176 5.07 3.10 12.74
C ARG A 176 4.15 3.46 11.57
N ALA A 177 4.41 2.92 10.39
CA ALA A 177 3.52 3.08 9.25
C ALA A 177 2.16 2.39 9.50
N ALA A 178 2.17 1.20 10.08
CA ALA A 178 0.95 0.52 10.49
C ALA A 178 0.17 1.32 11.55
N ASP A 179 0.84 1.92 12.51
CA ASP A 179 0.23 2.80 13.51
C ASP A 179 -0.48 3.99 12.86
N GLU A 180 0.14 4.59 11.85
CA GLU A 180 -0.44 5.71 11.12
C GLU A 180 -1.69 5.30 10.33
N VAL A 181 -1.66 4.14 9.67
CA VAL A 181 -2.86 3.58 9.01
C VAL A 181 -3.97 3.38 10.02
N GLU A 182 -3.67 2.76 11.15
CA GLU A 182 -4.65 2.50 12.20
C GLU A 182 -5.29 3.79 12.72
N ARG A 183 -4.49 4.84 12.92
CA ARG A 183 -4.97 6.16 13.32
C ARG A 183 -5.95 6.76 12.31
N ILE A 184 -5.67 6.63 11.02
CA ILE A 184 -6.51 7.20 9.95
C ILE A 184 -7.85 6.48 9.84
N VAL A 185 -7.86 5.16 9.95
CA VAL A 185 -9.07 4.36 9.75
C VAL A 185 -9.92 4.21 11.00
N ALA A 186 -9.41 4.59 12.13
CA ALA A 186 -10.10 4.48 13.43
C ALA A 186 -11.42 5.26 13.48
#